data_2cdd44d4fca737684b7f0281fe819fba
#
_entry.id   2cdd44d4fca737684b7f0281fe819fba
#
_cell.length_a   1.000
_cell.length_b   1.000
_cell.length_c   1.000
_cell.angle_alpha   90.00
_cell.angle_beta   90.00
_cell.angle_gamma   90.00
#
_symmetry.space_group_name_H-M   'P 1'
#
loop_
_entity.id
_entity.type
_entity.pdbx_description
1 polymer ?
#
loop_
_entity_poly.entity_id
_entity_poly.type
_entity_poly.pdbx_seq_one_letter_code
_entity_poly.pdbx_strand_id
1 'polypeptide(L)'
;VSPGYYASMMPMWNSRGVFLYENNADWTYKTVGALGNAFDIVTAAFNPFDNDEVFLGSWNMGVIKLENKNFVEKYNYQNTDGALDEFYDDGDMRIRISDLKFDENGNLWGLNSRVQNSLFVKTKSNNWYSFNVKGVDGSSSEFKDLVIDNYGQKWGIRKNAGLFVYDDKGTIENENDDEIQLINKNIGMGNLPSLEVYSLAVDLEGEIWVGTDKGITVFYSPELVFSGQNFDAEQILIQQGEYGQYLLDTETINCIEIDGANRKWVGTNGSGVFLLSKDGTEEIHHFTTE
;
A
#
# COMPACT_ATOMS: atom_id res chain seq x y z
N VAL A 1 -13.43 6.53 -5.64
CA VAL A 1 -12.62 7.48 -4.88
C VAL A 1 -13.12 7.50 -3.45
N SER A 2 -12.22 7.28 -2.51
CA SER A 2 -12.50 7.41 -1.06
C SER A 2 -12.12 8.82 -0.60
N PRO A 3 -12.99 9.53 0.12
CA PRO A 3 -12.64 10.78 0.76
C PRO A 3 -11.95 10.56 2.12
N GLY A 4 -11.66 9.31 2.47
CA GLY A 4 -11.03 8.94 3.73
C GLY A 4 -9.63 9.52 3.81
N TYR A 5 -9.35 10.13 4.95
CA TYR A 5 -8.04 10.65 5.31
C TYR A 5 -7.82 10.40 6.79
N TYR A 6 -6.63 10.03 7.17
CA TYR A 6 -6.26 9.91 8.58
C TYR A 6 -5.10 10.86 8.89
N ALA A 7 -5.42 11.96 9.55
CA ALA A 7 -4.40 12.89 10.01
C ALA A 7 -3.67 12.30 11.22
N SER A 8 -2.34 12.29 11.16
CA SER A 8 -1.52 11.80 12.27
C SER A 8 -1.92 10.40 12.77
N MET A 9 -2.43 9.55 11.88
CA MET A 9 -2.90 8.19 12.18
C MET A 9 -4.07 8.12 13.19
N MET A 10 -4.77 9.22 13.39
CA MET A 10 -5.97 9.28 14.23
C MET A 10 -7.23 9.14 13.37
N PRO A 11 -8.32 8.54 13.88
CA PRO A 11 -9.60 8.52 13.22
C PRO A 11 -10.10 9.93 12.95
N MET A 12 -10.60 10.17 11.74
CA MET A 12 -11.21 11.46 11.36
C MET A 12 -12.72 11.45 11.46
N TRP A 13 -13.33 10.28 11.73
CA TRP A 13 -14.78 10.08 11.79
C TRP A 13 -15.47 10.57 10.51
N ASN A 14 -14.77 10.40 9.37
CA ASN A 14 -15.26 10.85 8.08
C ASN A 14 -16.41 9.96 7.60
N SER A 15 -17.61 10.51 7.69
CA SER A 15 -18.85 9.84 7.31
C SER A 15 -19.30 10.18 5.88
N ARG A 16 -18.42 10.65 5.00
CA ARG A 16 -18.81 11.07 3.64
C ARG A 16 -19.01 9.92 2.65
N GLY A 17 -18.71 8.67 3.04
CA GLY A 17 -18.88 7.51 2.17
C GLY A 17 -17.88 7.46 1.02
N VAL A 18 -18.29 6.97 -0.16
CA VAL A 18 -17.42 6.83 -1.32
C VAL A 18 -18.08 7.31 -2.61
N PHE A 19 -17.27 7.71 -3.58
CA PHE A 19 -17.70 8.04 -4.93
C PHE A 19 -17.22 6.94 -5.89
N LEU A 20 -18.14 6.43 -6.70
CA LEU A 20 -17.88 5.46 -7.77
C LEU A 20 -17.97 6.18 -9.11
N TYR A 21 -16.98 5.95 -9.98
CA TYR A 21 -16.96 6.48 -11.34
C TYR A 21 -16.94 5.34 -12.35
N GLU A 22 -17.83 5.38 -13.34
CA GLU A 22 -17.98 4.32 -14.33
C GLU A 22 -18.08 4.85 -15.75
N ASN A 23 -17.44 4.14 -16.67
CA ASN A 23 -17.65 4.21 -18.13
C ASN A 23 -17.77 5.62 -18.71
N ASN A 24 -16.95 6.57 -18.27
CA ASN A 24 -16.92 7.95 -18.77
C ASN A 24 -18.22 8.76 -18.60
N ALA A 25 -19.13 8.36 -17.72
CA ALA A 25 -20.42 9.02 -17.66
C ALA A 25 -20.76 9.60 -16.29
N ASP A 26 -20.92 8.80 -15.26
CA ASP A 26 -21.58 9.29 -14.05
C ASP A 26 -20.86 8.93 -12.75
N TRP A 27 -20.78 9.90 -11.86
CA TRP A 27 -20.40 9.70 -10.48
C TRP A 27 -21.60 9.22 -9.67
N THR A 28 -21.47 8.04 -9.07
CA THR A 28 -22.43 7.53 -8.08
C THR A 28 -21.89 7.71 -6.67
N TYR A 29 -22.66 8.37 -5.82
CA TYR A 29 -22.31 8.54 -4.42
C TYR A 29 -22.95 7.47 -3.55
N LYS A 30 -22.14 6.79 -2.74
CA LYS A 30 -22.60 5.84 -1.71
C LYS A 30 -22.39 6.46 -0.34
N THR A 31 -23.49 6.67 0.38
CA THR A 31 -23.44 7.20 1.75
C THR A 31 -22.89 6.15 2.73
N VAL A 32 -22.48 6.60 3.91
CA VAL A 32 -22.06 5.71 5.00
C VAL A 32 -23.12 4.64 5.34
N GLY A 33 -24.40 5.00 5.34
CA GLY A 33 -25.49 4.04 5.54
C GLY A 33 -25.55 2.95 4.48
N ALA A 34 -25.22 3.30 3.22
CA ALA A 34 -25.12 2.35 2.13
C ALA A 34 -23.86 1.48 2.16
N LEU A 35 -22.95 1.72 3.11
CA LEU A 35 -21.69 0.98 3.33
C LEU A 35 -21.72 0.22 4.68
N GLY A 36 -22.90 -0.14 5.19
CA GLY A 36 -23.02 -0.81 6.48
C GLY A 36 -22.60 0.06 7.67
N ASN A 37 -22.78 1.37 7.57
CA ASN A 37 -22.36 2.41 8.51
C ASN A 37 -20.84 2.48 8.72
N ALA A 38 -20.06 2.07 7.74
CA ALA A 38 -18.60 2.20 7.80
C ALA A 38 -18.15 3.62 7.44
N PHE A 39 -17.29 4.19 8.26
CA PHE A 39 -16.69 5.50 8.07
C PHE A 39 -15.15 5.37 7.96
N ASP A 40 -14.47 6.48 7.71
CA ASP A 40 -13.01 6.52 7.48
C ASP A 40 -12.53 5.48 6.46
N ILE A 41 -13.20 5.40 5.30
CA ILE A 41 -12.75 4.55 4.20
C ILE A 41 -11.49 5.18 3.59
N VAL A 42 -10.38 4.48 3.63
CA VAL A 42 -9.05 4.98 3.23
C VAL A 42 -8.49 4.28 2.00
N THR A 43 -8.94 3.05 1.71
CA THR A 43 -8.45 2.27 0.56
C THR A 43 -9.59 1.50 -0.10
N ALA A 44 -9.38 1.11 -1.36
CA ALA A 44 -10.28 0.26 -2.13
C ALA A 44 -9.49 -0.68 -3.03
N ALA A 45 -9.86 -1.95 -3.04
CA ALA A 45 -9.32 -2.97 -3.92
C ALA A 45 -10.45 -3.54 -4.81
N PHE A 46 -10.25 -3.48 -6.12
CA PHE A 46 -11.14 -4.09 -7.11
C PHE A 46 -10.65 -5.52 -7.37
N ASN A 47 -11.59 -6.48 -7.35
CA ASN A 47 -11.24 -7.85 -7.69
C ASN A 47 -10.89 -7.93 -9.19
N PRO A 48 -9.65 -8.29 -9.57
CA PRO A 48 -9.27 -8.35 -10.99
C PRO A 48 -9.94 -9.49 -11.76
N PHE A 49 -10.57 -10.44 -11.06
CA PHE A 49 -11.28 -11.59 -11.65
C PHE A 49 -12.80 -11.44 -11.62
N ASP A 50 -13.32 -10.43 -10.91
CA ASP A 50 -14.75 -10.14 -10.80
C ASP A 50 -14.97 -8.63 -10.64
N ASN A 51 -15.32 -7.97 -11.74
CA ASN A 51 -15.50 -6.51 -11.78
C ASN A 51 -16.67 -6.01 -10.90
N ASP A 52 -17.54 -6.88 -10.45
CA ASP A 52 -18.67 -6.52 -9.59
C ASP A 52 -18.28 -6.53 -8.11
N GLU A 53 -17.13 -7.12 -7.76
CA GLU A 53 -16.64 -7.24 -6.39
C GLU A 53 -15.58 -6.18 -6.06
N VAL A 54 -15.86 -5.41 -5.00
CA VAL A 54 -14.95 -4.38 -4.50
C VAL A 54 -14.83 -4.51 -2.98
N PHE A 55 -13.61 -4.41 -2.48
CA PHE A 55 -13.34 -4.34 -1.05
C PHE A 55 -12.86 -2.94 -0.66
N LEU A 56 -13.43 -2.41 0.42
CA LEU A 56 -13.04 -1.12 0.99
C LEU A 56 -12.40 -1.35 2.35
N GLY A 57 -11.28 -0.69 2.61
CA GLY A 57 -10.62 -0.70 3.91
C GLY A 57 -11.02 0.53 4.73
N SER A 58 -11.45 0.30 5.96
CA SER A 58 -11.77 1.36 6.93
C SER A 58 -10.64 1.49 7.95
N TRP A 59 -10.29 2.74 8.30
CA TRP A 59 -9.34 3.04 9.37
C TRP A 59 -9.86 2.77 10.79
N ASN A 60 -11.11 2.27 10.92
CA ASN A 60 -11.72 1.98 12.21
C ASN A 60 -12.57 0.72 12.26
N MET A 61 -13.06 0.24 11.12
CA MET A 61 -14.18 -0.70 11.10
C MET A 61 -13.93 -1.97 10.28
N GLY A 62 -12.67 -2.25 9.95
CA GLY A 62 -12.29 -3.45 9.20
C GLY A 62 -12.50 -3.33 7.70
N VAL A 63 -12.86 -4.43 7.06
CA VAL A 63 -13.01 -4.54 5.61
C VAL A 63 -14.49 -4.60 5.23
N ILE A 64 -14.88 -3.86 4.21
CA ILE A 64 -16.27 -3.81 3.70
C ILE A 64 -16.29 -4.40 2.30
N LYS A 65 -17.16 -5.38 2.07
CA LYS A 65 -17.41 -5.95 0.74
C LYS A 65 -18.60 -5.27 0.08
N LEU A 66 -18.39 -4.84 -1.15
CA LEU A 66 -19.45 -4.46 -2.08
C LEU A 66 -19.52 -5.48 -3.21
N GLU A 67 -20.73 -5.80 -3.65
CA GLU A 67 -20.99 -6.61 -4.83
C GLU A 67 -22.08 -5.93 -5.66
N ASN A 68 -21.86 -5.79 -6.97
CA ASN A 68 -22.73 -4.99 -7.82
C ASN A 68 -22.99 -3.60 -7.21
N LYS A 69 -21.96 -2.97 -6.61
CA LYS A 69 -21.98 -1.67 -5.91
C LYS A 69 -22.85 -1.62 -4.65
N ASN A 70 -23.38 -2.72 -4.19
CA ASN A 70 -24.19 -2.80 -2.99
C ASN A 70 -23.40 -3.40 -1.84
N PHE A 71 -23.64 -2.92 -0.64
CA PHE A 71 -23.10 -3.49 0.58
C PHE A 71 -23.54 -4.95 0.72
N VAL A 72 -22.57 -5.83 0.96
CA VAL A 72 -22.81 -7.26 1.22
C VAL A 72 -22.48 -7.58 2.66
N GLU A 73 -21.24 -7.24 3.07
CA GLU A 73 -20.72 -7.65 4.37
C GLU A 73 -19.65 -6.69 4.88
N LYS A 74 -19.52 -6.62 6.20
CA LYS A 74 -18.43 -5.99 6.91
C LYS A 74 -17.67 -7.05 7.69
N TYR A 75 -16.40 -7.23 7.37
CA TYR A 75 -15.51 -8.17 8.03
C TYR A 75 -14.84 -7.53 9.23
N ASN A 76 -14.85 -8.25 10.33
CA ASN A 76 -14.30 -7.84 11.61
C ASN A 76 -13.70 -9.06 12.34
N TYR A 77 -13.28 -8.89 13.59
CA TYR A 77 -12.70 -9.96 14.41
C TYR A 77 -13.59 -11.22 14.47
N GLN A 78 -14.90 -11.05 14.68
CA GLN A 78 -15.82 -12.16 14.95
C GLN A 78 -16.09 -13.03 13.72
N ASN A 79 -16.16 -12.47 12.54
CA ASN A 79 -16.49 -13.21 11.31
C ASN A 79 -15.28 -13.52 10.41
N THR A 80 -14.06 -13.32 10.95
CA THR A 80 -12.79 -13.69 10.31
C THR A 80 -11.94 -14.61 11.17
N ASP A 81 -12.55 -15.26 12.19
CA ASP A 81 -11.87 -16.13 13.14
C ASP A 81 -10.64 -15.46 13.82
N GLY A 82 -10.74 -14.14 14.04
CA GLY A 82 -9.68 -13.32 14.63
C GLY A 82 -8.58 -12.86 13.67
N ALA A 83 -8.63 -13.19 12.39
CA ALA A 83 -7.61 -12.74 11.43
C ALA A 83 -7.59 -11.20 11.27
N LEU A 84 -8.73 -10.54 11.37
CA LEU A 84 -8.80 -9.09 11.54
C LEU A 84 -8.81 -8.76 13.03
N ASP A 85 -7.62 -8.80 13.64
CA ASP A 85 -7.43 -8.53 15.06
C ASP A 85 -7.79 -7.08 15.42
N GLU A 86 -8.17 -6.88 16.66
CA GLU A 86 -8.65 -5.62 17.20
C GLU A 86 -7.68 -5.07 18.25
N PHE A 87 -7.58 -3.77 18.36
CA PHE A 87 -6.91 -3.12 19.46
C PHE A 87 -7.84 -2.11 20.16
N TYR A 88 -7.60 -1.91 21.44
CA TYR A 88 -8.39 -0.98 22.24
C TYR A 88 -7.85 0.44 22.10
N ASP A 89 -8.70 1.37 21.70
CA ASP A 89 -8.37 2.78 21.57
C ASP A 89 -9.57 3.67 21.90
N ASP A 90 -9.36 4.65 22.78
CA ASP A 90 -10.35 5.65 23.18
C ASP A 90 -11.72 5.08 23.58
N GLY A 91 -11.70 4.00 24.36
CA GLY A 91 -12.91 3.38 24.91
C GLY A 91 -13.63 2.39 23.99
N ASP A 92 -13.07 2.06 22.83
CA ASP A 92 -13.69 1.16 21.86
C ASP A 92 -12.65 0.25 21.18
N MET A 93 -13.12 -0.86 20.59
CA MET A 93 -12.29 -1.76 19.78
C MET A 93 -12.22 -1.25 18.33
N ARG A 94 -11.04 -1.31 17.76
CA ARG A 94 -10.74 -0.76 16.42
C ARG A 94 -10.00 -1.77 15.55
N ILE A 95 -10.33 -1.77 14.24
CA ILE A 95 -9.61 -2.50 13.21
C ILE A 95 -9.14 -1.48 12.17
N ARG A 96 -7.83 -1.26 12.07
CA ARG A 96 -7.24 -0.21 11.22
C ARG A 96 -6.67 -0.76 9.92
N ILE A 97 -7.51 -0.86 8.91
CA ILE A 97 -7.06 -1.26 7.58
C ILE A 97 -6.45 -0.06 6.86
N SER A 98 -5.17 -0.15 6.54
CA SER A 98 -4.45 0.92 5.84
C SER A 98 -4.39 0.71 4.33
N ASP A 99 -4.23 -0.51 3.85
CA ASP A 99 -4.29 -0.83 2.43
C ASP A 99 -4.78 -2.24 2.15
N LEU A 100 -5.22 -2.45 0.89
CA LEU A 100 -5.76 -3.71 0.37
C LEU A 100 -5.26 -3.92 -1.06
N LYS A 101 -4.72 -5.12 -1.36
CA LYS A 101 -4.28 -5.50 -2.72
C LYS A 101 -4.66 -6.94 -3.04
N PHE A 102 -5.08 -7.19 -4.26
CA PHE A 102 -5.25 -8.55 -4.75
C PHE A 102 -3.92 -9.09 -5.30
N ASP A 103 -3.64 -10.36 -5.01
CA ASP A 103 -2.58 -11.09 -5.70
C ASP A 103 -3.08 -11.71 -7.03
N GLU A 104 -2.17 -12.29 -7.79
CA GLU A 104 -2.46 -12.94 -9.08
C GLU A 104 -3.36 -14.18 -8.96
N ASN A 105 -3.47 -14.76 -7.76
CA ASN A 105 -4.32 -15.93 -7.47
C ASN A 105 -5.73 -15.54 -7.04
N GLY A 106 -6.00 -14.25 -6.85
CA GLY A 106 -7.29 -13.70 -6.41
C GLY A 106 -7.47 -13.71 -4.90
N ASN A 107 -6.40 -13.78 -4.12
CA ASN A 107 -6.45 -13.57 -2.69
C ASN A 107 -6.31 -12.06 -2.39
N LEU A 108 -7.07 -11.58 -1.42
CA LEU A 108 -7.04 -10.20 -0.97
C LEU A 108 -6.12 -10.08 0.24
N TRP A 109 -4.96 -9.48 0.04
CA TRP A 109 -4.01 -9.13 1.10
C TRP A 109 -4.29 -7.74 1.65
N GLY A 110 -3.96 -7.51 2.92
CA GLY A 110 -4.11 -6.19 3.52
C GLY A 110 -3.30 -5.99 4.78
N LEU A 111 -3.23 -4.73 5.19
CA LEU A 111 -2.50 -4.30 6.38
C LEU A 111 -3.49 -3.83 7.47
N ASN A 112 -3.32 -4.37 8.68
CA ASN A 112 -4.06 -4.00 9.88
C ASN A 112 -3.09 -3.40 10.90
N SER A 113 -3.17 -2.11 11.16
CA SER A 113 -2.24 -1.39 12.04
C SER A 113 -2.58 -1.56 13.51
N ARG A 114 -1.55 -1.52 14.39
CA ARG A 114 -1.63 -1.60 15.85
C ARG A 114 -2.07 -2.94 16.41
N VAL A 115 -1.88 -4.00 15.66
CA VAL A 115 -2.10 -5.38 16.09
C VAL A 115 -0.86 -6.21 15.83
N GLN A 116 -0.68 -7.30 16.58
CA GLN A 116 0.52 -8.13 16.49
C GLN A 116 0.65 -8.78 15.10
N ASN A 117 -0.45 -9.34 14.59
CA ASN A 117 -0.51 -9.90 13.24
C ASN A 117 -1.01 -8.82 12.27
N SER A 118 -0.08 -8.03 11.75
CA SER A 118 -0.39 -6.82 10.99
C SER A 118 -0.62 -7.04 9.50
N LEU A 119 -0.20 -8.17 8.95
CA LEU A 119 -0.49 -8.58 7.58
C LEU A 119 -1.59 -9.64 7.61
N PHE A 120 -2.58 -9.54 6.75
CA PHE A 120 -3.64 -10.53 6.65
C PHE A 120 -3.95 -10.87 5.19
N VAL A 121 -4.60 -12.01 4.99
CA VAL A 121 -5.12 -12.41 3.69
C VAL A 121 -6.52 -13.02 3.83
N LYS A 122 -7.40 -12.63 2.92
CA LYS A 122 -8.64 -13.33 2.61
C LYS A 122 -8.42 -14.11 1.34
N THR A 123 -8.41 -15.44 1.43
CA THR A 123 -8.23 -16.29 0.25
C THR A 123 -9.42 -16.20 -0.69
N LYS A 124 -9.20 -16.56 -1.95
CA LYS A 124 -10.27 -16.75 -2.94
C LYS A 124 -11.34 -17.73 -2.46
N SER A 125 -10.96 -18.72 -1.63
CA SER A 125 -11.86 -19.69 -1.00
C SER A 125 -12.60 -19.16 0.23
N ASN A 126 -12.45 -17.85 0.53
CA ASN A 126 -13.06 -17.15 1.65
C ASN A 126 -12.56 -17.57 3.05
N ASN A 127 -11.36 -18.14 3.14
CA ASN A 127 -10.66 -18.34 4.41
C ASN A 127 -9.83 -17.10 4.75
N TRP A 128 -9.67 -16.82 6.05
CA TRP A 128 -8.91 -15.68 6.53
C TRP A 128 -7.70 -16.16 7.34
N TYR A 129 -6.55 -15.52 7.13
CA TYR A 129 -5.32 -15.75 7.86
C TYR A 129 -4.66 -14.42 8.18
N SER A 130 -3.88 -14.37 9.27
CA SER A 130 -3.10 -13.19 9.62
C SER A 130 -1.70 -13.59 10.07
N PHE A 131 -0.72 -12.74 9.75
CA PHE A 131 0.70 -13.02 9.90
C PHE A 131 1.39 -11.94 10.71
N ASN A 132 2.33 -12.39 11.54
CA ASN A 132 3.24 -11.51 12.25
C ASN A 132 4.37 -11.07 11.32
N VAL A 133 4.59 -9.77 11.20
CA VAL A 133 5.78 -9.22 10.55
C VAL A 133 6.95 -9.33 11.54
N LYS A 134 7.64 -10.46 11.54
CA LYS A 134 8.73 -10.78 12.49
C LYS A 134 9.77 -9.66 12.54
N GLY A 135 10.21 -9.32 13.75
CA GLY A 135 11.13 -8.19 13.97
C GLY A 135 10.47 -6.82 14.06
N VAL A 136 9.14 -6.77 13.95
CA VAL A 136 8.32 -5.57 14.17
C VAL A 136 7.39 -5.81 15.35
N ASP A 137 7.32 -4.86 16.28
CA ASP A 137 6.22 -4.85 17.25
C ASP A 137 4.98 -4.29 16.57
N GLY A 138 4.15 -5.18 16.03
CA GLY A 138 2.94 -4.83 15.31
C GLY A 138 1.96 -4.03 16.17
N SER A 139 1.88 -4.34 17.48
CA SER A 139 0.96 -3.68 18.41
C SER A 139 1.23 -2.18 18.60
N SER A 140 2.45 -1.73 18.34
CA SER A 140 2.85 -0.31 18.39
C SER A 140 3.09 0.29 17.00
N SER A 141 3.03 -0.52 15.94
CA SER A 141 3.38 -0.10 14.58
C SER A 141 2.16 0.35 13.77
N GLU A 142 2.40 1.32 12.93
CA GLU A 142 1.44 1.79 11.92
C GLU A 142 2.01 1.52 10.54
N PHE A 143 1.17 0.94 9.70
CA PHE A 143 1.49 0.60 8.33
C PHE A 143 0.73 1.53 7.37
N LYS A 144 1.22 1.64 6.14
CA LYS A 144 0.58 2.50 5.14
C LYS A 144 0.24 1.68 3.89
N ASP A 145 1.04 1.81 2.88
CA ASP A 145 0.85 1.26 1.55
C ASP A 145 1.34 -0.19 1.47
N LEU A 146 0.74 -0.98 0.60
CA LEU A 146 1.07 -2.36 0.32
C LEU A 146 1.15 -2.55 -1.20
N VAL A 147 2.21 -3.17 -1.69
CA VAL A 147 2.25 -3.67 -3.07
C VAL A 147 2.66 -5.14 -3.07
N ILE A 148 2.27 -5.86 -4.12
CA ILE A 148 2.65 -7.24 -4.36
C ILE A 148 3.43 -7.26 -5.66
N ASP A 149 4.66 -7.77 -5.61
CA ASP A 149 5.53 -7.83 -6.78
C ASP A 149 5.23 -9.06 -7.66
N ASN A 150 5.95 -9.18 -8.77
CA ASN A 150 5.78 -10.27 -9.73
C ASN A 150 6.22 -11.66 -9.20
N TYR A 151 6.85 -11.69 -8.02
CA TYR A 151 7.27 -12.92 -7.33
C TYR A 151 6.30 -13.30 -6.19
N GLY A 152 5.23 -12.53 -6.01
CA GLY A 152 4.25 -12.72 -4.96
C GLY A 152 4.70 -12.19 -3.59
N GLN A 153 5.82 -11.48 -3.50
CA GLN A 153 6.30 -10.87 -2.26
C GLN A 153 5.44 -9.64 -1.92
N LYS A 154 5.11 -9.46 -0.65
CA LYS A 154 4.30 -8.37 -0.12
C LYS A 154 5.22 -7.32 0.48
N TRP A 155 5.28 -6.15 -0.16
CA TRP A 155 6.07 -5.00 0.27
C TRP A 155 5.18 -4.01 0.99
N GLY A 156 5.48 -3.72 2.25
CA GLY A 156 4.66 -2.82 3.06
C GLY A 156 5.46 -1.68 3.69
N ILE A 157 4.88 -0.49 3.71
CA ILE A 157 5.46 0.68 4.37
C ILE A 157 5.23 0.58 5.88
N ARG A 158 6.32 0.67 6.64
CA ARG A 158 6.32 0.90 8.08
C ARG A 158 6.50 2.39 8.34
N LYS A 159 5.53 3.04 8.93
CA LYS A 159 5.59 4.47 9.22
C LYS A 159 6.88 4.82 9.99
N ASN A 160 7.67 5.75 9.45
CA ASN A 160 8.92 6.25 10.01
C ASN A 160 9.99 5.15 10.27
N ALA A 161 9.86 4.00 9.60
CA ALA A 161 10.72 2.84 9.88
C ALA A 161 11.12 2.06 8.62
N GLY A 162 10.97 2.65 7.43
CA GLY A 162 11.28 2.03 6.15
C GLY A 162 10.22 1.03 5.71
N LEU A 163 10.64 -0.13 5.18
CA LEU A 163 9.76 -1.14 4.62
C LEU A 163 9.91 -2.48 5.33
N PHE A 164 8.98 -3.38 5.06
CA PHE A 164 9.17 -4.83 5.20
C PHE A 164 8.82 -5.51 3.89
N VAL A 165 9.41 -6.66 3.65
CA VAL A 165 9.03 -7.59 2.59
C VAL A 165 8.68 -8.92 3.24
N TYR A 166 7.55 -9.48 2.84
CA TYR A 166 7.07 -10.77 3.32
C TYR A 166 6.85 -11.70 2.13
N ASP A 167 7.37 -12.91 2.23
CA ASP A 167 7.22 -13.96 1.23
C ASP A 167 6.64 -15.22 1.89
N ASP A 168 5.40 -15.57 1.53
CA ASP A 168 4.71 -16.79 1.99
C ASP A 168 5.09 -18.04 1.19
N LYS A 169 6.07 -17.94 0.29
CA LYS A 169 6.51 -19.04 -0.60
C LYS A 169 5.37 -19.70 -1.38
N GLY A 170 4.23 -18.99 -1.53
CA GLY A 170 3.02 -19.50 -2.16
C GLY A 170 2.23 -20.50 -1.31
N THR A 171 2.49 -20.56 0.00
CA THR A 171 1.87 -21.52 0.94
C THR A 171 1.22 -20.81 2.13
N ILE A 172 0.12 -20.08 1.87
CA ILE A 172 -0.60 -19.25 2.87
C ILE A 172 -0.85 -19.97 4.22
N GLU A 173 -1.05 -21.29 4.20
CA GLU A 173 -1.38 -22.08 5.39
C GLU A 173 -0.15 -22.57 6.17
N ASN A 174 1.07 -22.36 5.67
CA ASN A 174 2.30 -22.86 6.28
C ASN A 174 3.27 -21.74 6.63
N GLU A 175 3.10 -21.13 7.79
CA GLU A 175 3.98 -20.06 8.27
C GLU A 175 5.45 -20.50 8.56
N ASN A 176 5.80 -21.80 8.45
CA ASN A 176 7.14 -22.26 8.78
C ASN A 176 8.18 -21.98 7.69
N ASP A 177 7.76 -21.77 6.46
CA ASP A 177 8.61 -21.44 5.32
C ASP A 177 8.57 -19.95 4.92
N ASP A 178 7.78 -19.16 5.66
CA ASP A 178 7.69 -17.72 5.46
C ASP A 178 9.01 -17.02 5.73
N GLU A 179 9.36 -16.11 4.85
CA GLU A 179 10.52 -15.23 4.99
C GLU A 179 10.12 -13.77 5.14
N ILE A 180 10.86 -13.05 5.97
CA ILE A 180 10.65 -11.61 6.21
C ILE A 180 11.99 -10.89 6.15
N GLN A 181 12.03 -9.81 5.37
CA GLN A 181 13.16 -8.89 5.30
C GLN A 181 12.70 -7.49 5.71
N LEU A 182 13.37 -6.92 6.73
CA LEU A 182 13.20 -5.51 7.08
C LEU A 182 14.18 -4.67 6.26
N ILE A 183 13.64 -3.63 5.63
CA ILE A 183 14.39 -2.74 4.73
C ILE A 183 14.57 -1.38 5.41
N ASN A 184 15.81 -0.90 5.40
CA ASN A 184 16.19 0.34 6.06
C ASN A 184 17.31 1.09 5.30
N LYS A 185 17.97 2.07 5.94
CA LYS A 185 19.02 2.92 5.35
C LYS A 185 20.38 2.25 5.22
N ASN A 186 20.58 1.07 5.81
CA ASN A 186 21.89 0.43 5.82
C ASN A 186 22.16 -0.27 4.49
N ILE A 187 23.40 -0.18 4.00
CA ILE A 187 23.87 -0.95 2.85
C ILE A 187 23.76 -2.45 3.18
N GLY A 188 23.25 -3.23 2.24
CA GLY A 188 22.92 -4.64 2.42
C GLY A 188 21.59 -4.89 3.15
N MET A 189 20.87 -3.83 3.53
CA MET A 189 19.55 -3.88 4.16
C MET A 189 18.55 -2.97 3.43
N GLY A 190 18.75 -2.79 2.12
CA GLY A 190 17.89 -2.03 1.22
C GLY A 190 18.37 -0.62 0.92
N ASN A 191 19.35 -0.06 1.65
CA ASN A 191 19.99 1.23 1.34
C ASN A 191 19.02 2.38 1.03
N LEU A 192 17.91 2.48 1.76
CA LEU A 192 16.94 3.55 1.54
C LEU A 192 17.56 4.93 1.82
N PRO A 193 17.26 5.97 1.03
CA PRO A 193 17.73 7.33 1.31
C PRO A 193 17.12 7.90 2.60
N SER A 194 15.93 7.42 2.98
CA SER A 194 15.21 7.79 4.19
C SER A 194 14.35 6.65 4.74
N LEU A 195 14.03 6.70 6.04
CA LEU A 195 13.02 5.85 6.66
C LEU A 195 11.60 6.41 6.54
N GLU A 196 11.47 7.68 6.13
CA GLU A 196 10.21 8.34 5.85
C GLU A 196 9.76 7.98 4.44
N VAL A 197 9.10 6.83 4.31
CA VAL A 197 8.54 6.32 3.06
C VAL A 197 7.05 6.66 3.01
N TYR A 198 6.57 7.12 1.85
CA TYR A 198 5.20 7.57 1.66
C TYR A 198 4.44 6.81 0.57
N SER A 199 5.12 6.24 -0.41
CA SER A 199 4.47 5.48 -1.49
C SER A 199 5.33 4.36 -2.04
N LEU A 200 4.66 3.33 -2.56
CA LEU A 200 5.23 2.20 -3.27
C LEU A 200 4.48 2.01 -4.60
N ALA A 201 5.21 1.66 -5.65
CA ALA A 201 4.61 1.21 -6.90
C ALA A 201 5.42 0.09 -7.50
N VAL A 202 4.74 -0.89 -8.12
CA VAL A 202 5.37 -1.91 -8.96
C VAL A 202 5.19 -1.47 -10.40
N ASP A 203 6.27 -1.36 -11.13
CA ASP A 203 6.19 -0.97 -12.54
C ASP A 203 5.98 -2.18 -13.47
N LEU A 204 5.83 -1.94 -14.78
CA LEU A 204 5.56 -3.01 -15.74
C LEU A 204 6.76 -3.93 -16.00
N GLU A 205 7.95 -3.59 -15.50
CA GLU A 205 9.16 -4.44 -15.53
C GLU A 205 9.34 -5.22 -14.24
N GLY A 206 8.49 -4.96 -13.22
CA GLY A 206 8.52 -5.60 -11.91
C GLY A 206 9.44 -4.88 -10.92
N GLU A 207 9.96 -3.71 -11.25
CA GLU A 207 10.78 -2.89 -10.36
C GLU A 207 9.92 -2.24 -9.28
N ILE A 208 10.45 -2.11 -8.06
CA ILE A 208 9.76 -1.46 -6.95
C ILE A 208 10.23 -0.02 -6.81
N TRP A 209 9.35 0.91 -7.13
CA TRP A 209 9.55 2.34 -7.00
C TRP A 209 9.11 2.82 -5.63
N VAL A 210 9.99 3.52 -4.93
CA VAL A 210 9.80 3.94 -3.54
C VAL A 210 9.89 5.46 -3.44
N GLY A 211 8.81 6.09 -3.01
CA GLY A 211 8.75 7.53 -2.73
C GLY A 211 9.05 7.85 -1.27
N THR A 212 10.01 8.73 -1.04
CA THR A 212 10.47 9.16 0.29
C THR A 212 10.42 10.68 0.45
N ASP A 213 10.79 11.20 1.64
CA ASP A 213 11.06 12.64 1.86
C ASP A 213 12.42 13.10 1.26
N LYS A 214 13.14 12.20 0.59
CA LYS A 214 14.41 12.41 -0.09
C LYS A 214 14.36 11.95 -1.54
N GLY A 215 13.22 12.18 -2.20
CA GLY A 215 13.00 11.78 -3.58
C GLY A 215 12.68 10.30 -3.75
N ILE A 216 13.07 9.77 -4.90
CA ILE A 216 12.75 8.43 -5.36
C ILE A 216 13.97 7.52 -5.26
N THR A 217 13.73 6.26 -4.89
CA THR A 217 14.70 5.17 -5.02
C THR A 217 14.02 3.94 -5.61
N VAL A 218 14.76 3.05 -6.26
CA VAL A 218 14.21 1.91 -7.01
C VAL A 218 14.94 0.63 -6.63
N PHE A 219 14.18 -0.42 -6.36
CA PHE A 219 14.69 -1.80 -6.30
C PHE A 219 14.53 -2.42 -7.69
N TYR A 220 15.62 -2.51 -8.44
CA TYR A 220 15.63 -3.04 -9.80
C TYR A 220 15.54 -4.57 -9.86
N SER A 221 15.86 -5.25 -8.76
CA SER A 221 15.90 -6.71 -8.67
C SER A 221 15.24 -7.19 -7.37
N PRO A 222 13.91 -7.02 -7.21
CA PRO A 222 13.20 -7.40 -5.99
C PRO A 222 13.30 -8.90 -5.68
N GLU A 223 13.53 -9.76 -6.68
CA GLU A 223 13.73 -11.20 -6.52
C GLU A 223 14.98 -11.55 -5.68
N LEU A 224 15.90 -10.60 -5.53
CA LEU A 224 17.12 -10.83 -4.77
C LEU A 224 16.96 -10.64 -3.27
N VAL A 225 15.83 -10.10 -2.79
CA VAL A 225 15.63 -9.77 -1.37
C VAL A 225 15.90 -10.95 -0.44
N PHE A 226 15.51 -12.15 -0.82
CA PHE A 226 15.72 -13.37 -0.03
C PHE A 226 16.83 -14.29 -0.57
N SER A 227 17.60 -13.84 -1.56
CA SER A 227 18.64 -14.65 -2.22
C SER A 227 19.98 -14.68 -1.49
N GLY A 228 20.17 -13.78 -0.52
CA GLY A 228 21.49 -13.53 0.13
C GLY A 228 22.45 -12.71 -0.75
N GLN A 229 22.01 -12.22 -1.90
CA GLN A 229 22.75 -11.30 -2.76
C GLN A 229 22.44 -9.84 -2.39
N ASN A 230 23.15 -8.90 -3.03
CA ASN A 230 22.82 -7.48 -2.85
C ASN A 230 21.50 -7.17 -3.55
N PHE A 231 20.59 -6.56 -2.78
CA PHE A 231 19.26 -6.10 -3.22
C PHE A 231 19.03 -4.62 -2.90
N ASP A 232 20.08 -3.86 -2.62
CA ASP A 232 19.96 -2.46 -2.23
C ASP A 232 19.27 -1.63 -3.31
N ALA A 233 18.42 -0.71 -2.88
CA ALA A 233 17.78 0.26 -3.76
C ALA A 233 18.79 1.27 -4.27
N GLU A 234 18.54 1.79 -5.46
CA GLU A 234 19.37 2.80 -6.12
C GLU A 234 18.56 4.07 -6.35
N GLN A 235 19.16 5.22 -6.07
CA GLN A 235 18.61 6.52 -6.46
C GLN A 235 18.98 6.81 -7.92
N ILE A 236 18.02 7.29 -8.70
CA ILE A 236 18.22 7.63 -10.11
C ILE A 236 19.04 8.92 -10.20
N LEU A 237 20.20 8.86 -10.83
CA LEU A 237 21.05 10.04 -11.09
C LEU A 237 20.65 10.68 -12.40
N ILE A 238 20.19 11.94 -12.34
CA ILE A 238 19.90 12.76 -13.51
C ILE A 238 21.00 13.80 -13.70
N GLN A 239 21.31 14.10 -14.94
CA GLN A 239 22.30 15.15 -15.25
C GLN A 239 21.61 16.48 -15.47
N GLN A 240 21.88 17.46 -14.61
CA GLN A 240 21.46 18.85 -14.78
C GLN A 240 22.67 19.73 -15.09
N GLY A 241 22.90 20.03 -16.35
CA GLY A 241 24.05 20.80 -16.78
C GLY A 241 25.39 20.09 -16.53
N GLU A 242 26.27 20.68 -15.74
CA GLU A 242 27.59 20.10 -15.40
C GLU A 242 27.55 19.23 -14.13
N TYR A 243 26.43 19.15 -13.40
CA TYR A 243 26.27 18.46 -12.11
C TYR A 243 25.26 17.31 -12.23
N GLY A 244 25.56 16.22 -11.52
CA GLY A 244 24.60 15.15 -11.29
C GLY A 244 23.75 15.45 -10.05
N GLN A 245 22.46 15.20 -10.12
CA GLN A 245 21.51 15.30 -9.02
C GLN A 245 20.67 14.04 -8.98
N TYR A 246 20.28 13.60 -7.79
CA TYR A 246 19.32 12.51 -7.69
C TYR A 246 17.91 13.00 -8.01
N LEU A 247 17.15 12.12 -8.65
CA LEU A 247 15.79 12.42 -9.09
C LEU A 247 14.91 12.86 -7.92
N LEU A 248 14.44 14.11 -7.97
CA LEU A 248 13.54 14.73 -7.00
C LEU A 248 14.05 14.65 -5.53
N ASP A 249 15.37 14.67 -5.30
CA ASP A 249 15.98 14.46 -3.97
C ASP A 249 15.64 15.54 -2.93
N THR A 250 15.12 16.69 -3.36
CA THR A 250 14.63 17.76 -2.50
C THR A 250 13.13 17.71 -2.26
N GLU A 251 12.43 16.77 -2.90
CA GLU A 251 10.97 16.65 -2.86
C GLU A 251 10.53 15.51 -1.92
N THR A 252 9.44 15.74 -1.19
CA THR A 252 8.71 14.66 -0.53
C THR A 252 7.72 14.05 -1.51
N ILE A 253 7.86 12.75 -1.79
CA ILE A 253 7.06 12.02 -2.76
C ILE A 253 5.85 11.39 -2.07
N ASN A 254 4.68 11.97 -2.28
CA ASN A 254 3.44 11.51 -1.63
C ASN A 254 2.79 10.30 -2.29
N CYS A 255 2.92 10.17 -3.62
CA CYS A 255 2.37 9.05 -4.38
C CYS A 255 3.16 8.83 -5.67
N ILE A 256 3.20 7.57 -6.10
CA ILE A 256 3.73 7.15 -7.40
C ILE A 256 2.69 6.24 -8.04
N GLU A 257 2.32 6.52 -9.30
CA GLU A 257 1.42 5.71 -10.10
C GLU A 257 2.06 5.38 -11.44
N ILE A 258 1.87 4.16 -11.91
CA ILE A 258 2.43 3.65 -13.16
C ILE A 258 1.32 3.61 -14.21
N ASP A 259 1.55 4.21 -15.36
CA ASP A 259 0.59 4.17 -16.45
C ASP A 259 0.85 3.00 -17.43
N GLY A 260 -0.07 2.81 -18.39
CA GLY A 260 0.02 1.74 -19.36
C GLY A 260 1.21 1.82 -20.34
N ALA A 261 1.96 2.91 -20.33
CA ALA A 261 3.22 3.08 -21.06
C ALA A 261 4.47 2.97 -20.16
N ASN A 262 4.28 2.49 -18.95
CA ASN A 262 5.30 2.39 -17.90
C ASN A 262 5.89 3.74 -17.46
N ARG A 263 5.20 4.86 -17.71
CA ARG A 263 5.63 6.16 -17.24
C ARG A 263 5.23 6.32 -15.77
N LYS A 264 5.99 7.13 -15.04
CA LYS A 264 5.78 7.36 -13.63
C LYS A 264 5.10 8.70 -13.40
N TRP A 265 3.90 8.66 -12.81
CA TRP A 265 3.19 9.83 -12.31
C TRP A 265 3.55 10.01 -10.85
N VAL A 266 4.22 11.11 -10.52
CA VAL A 266 4.80 11.34 -9.20
C VAL A 266 4.18 12.58 -8.58
N GLY A 267 3.39 12.39 -7.53
CA GLY A 267 2.81 13.49 -6.75
C GLY A 267 3.71 13.89 -5.58
N THR A 268 4.00 15.18 -5.46
CA THR A 268 4.88 15.74 -4.43
C THR A 268 4.13 16.52 -3.36
N ASN A 269 4.80 16.84 -2.26
CA ASN A 269 4.23 17.63 -1.16
C ASN A 269 4.35 19.14 -1.38
N GLY A 270 4.24 19.64 -2.58
CA GLY A 270 4.27 21.10 -2.78
C GLY A 270 4.65 21.54 -4.18
N SER A 271 5.36 20.70 -4.91
CA SER A 271 5.81 21.02 -6.26
C SER A 271 4.89 20.48 -7.37
N GLY A 272 3.69 19.99 -7.02
CA GLY A 272 2.72 19.48 -7.99
C GLY A 272 2.97 18.03 -8.39
N VAL A 273 2.73 17.72 -9.68
CA VAL A 273 2.81 16.36 -10.22
C VAL A 273 3.80 16.31 -11.38
N PHE A 274 4.74 15.38 -11.31
CA PHE A 274 5.69 15.10 -12.38
C PHE A 274 5.25 13.87 -13.17
N LEU A 275 5.35 13.95 -14.48
CA LEU A 275 5.28 12.81 -15.38
C LEU A 275 6.69 12.51 -15.88
N LEU A 276 7.20 11.36 -15.53
CA LEU A 276 8.56 10.91 -15.85
C LEU A 276 8.55 9.82 -16.91
N SER A 277 9.68 9.67 -17.61
CA SER A 277 9.93 8.56 -18.53
C SER A 277 9.87 7.20 -17.81
N LYS A 278 9.87 6.13 -18.60
CA LYS A 278 9.82 4.75 -18.12
C LYS A 278 10.92 4.44 -17.09
N ASP A 279 12.14 4.93 -17.31
CA ASP A 279 13.31 4.74 -16.47
C ASP A 279 13.52 5.88 -15.44
N GLY A 280 12.64 6.89 -15.43
CA GLY A 280 12.72 8.05 -14.56
C GLY A 280 13.80 9.07 -14.90
N THR A 281 14.57 8.89 -15.99
CA THR A 281 15.69 9.77 -16.32
C THR A 281 15.28 11.07 -16.99
N GLU A 282 14.06 11.13 -17.56
CA GLU A 282 13.53 12.29 -18.26
C GLU A 282 12.23 12.79 -17.62
N GLU A 283 12.14 14.09 -17.34
CA GLU A 283 10.88 14.77 -17.05
C GLU A 283 10.14 15.02 -18.36
N ILE A 284 9.01 14.32 -18.54
CA ILE A 284 8.14 14.52 -19.72
C ILE A 284 7.26 15.74 -19.54
N HIS A 285 6.73 15.92 -18.32
CA HIS A 285 5.90 17.06 -17.99
C HIS A 285 5.85 17.32 -16.49
N HIS A 286 5.68 18.61 -16.11
CA HIS A 286 5.49 19.05 -14.75
C HIS A 286 4.20 19.85 -14.64
N PHE A 287 3.25 19.35 -13.86
CA PHE A 287 1.95 19.98 -13.64
C PHE A 287 1.99 20.76 -12.32
N THR A 288 1.78 22.05 -12.40
CA THR A 288 1.69 22.95 -11.24
C THR A 288 0.32 23.63 -11.20
N THR A 289 0.04 24.34 -10.12
CA THR A 289 -1.22 25.08 -9.91
C THR A 289 -1.17 26.51 -10.43
N GLU A 290 -0.27 26.86 -11.35
CA GLU A 290 -0.27 28.18 -11.98
C GLU A 290 -1.34 28.31 -13.05
#